data_78560a7350500098da8300e3cac0de70
#
_entry.id   78560a7350500098da8300e3cac0de70
#
_cell.length_a   1.000
_cell.length_b   1.000
_cell.length_c   1.000
_cell.angle_alpha   90.00
_cell.angle_beta   90.00
_cell.angle_gamma   90.00
#
_symmetry.space_group_name_H-M   'P 1'
#
loop_
_entity.id
_entity.type
_entity.pdbx_description
1 polymer ?
#
loop_
_entity_poly.entity_id
_entity_poly.type
_entity_poly.pdbx_seq_one_letter_code
_entity_poly.pdbx_strand_id
1 'polypeptide(L)'
;TDGYVRREDDSLVEGDFLTALDHEWQALRLPREADASDEPFRGGWALLLDYELAAQVEPVLSLPMRGDGLPQALALRCPAAVLRDRDTGRCFAVLEDAAAALLEQLQRDLHDAATLPLLPVWEPPVQVVEDDGKRFTDGVARVIDYLRAGDVFQVNLSRAWHAHFAQTLDPATLYARLRQANPAPFAGLFHAAGRAVVSSSPERLVSVCGDVVQTRPIAGTRPRFEGDDDAARISELVGHPKERAEHAMLIDLTPADVTILRF
;
A
#
# COMPACT_ATOMS: atom_id res chain seq x y z
N THR A 1 2.84 4.84 -19.44
CA THR A 1 1.64 4.84 -20.30
C THR A 1 1.94 4.32 -21.71
N ASP A 2 3.20 4.41 -22.16
CA ASP A 2 3.66 3.97 -23.49
C ASP A 2 4.37 2.59 -23.46
N GLY A 3 4.39 1.93 -22.30
CA GLY A 3 5.03 0.62 -22.12
C GLY A 3 6.54 0.68 -21.84
N TYR A 4 7.09 1.88 -21.70
CA TYR A 4 8.49 2.08 -21.39
C TYR A 4 8.75 2.46 -19.95
N VAL A 5 9.90 2.05 -19.42
CA VAL A 5 10.43 2.50 -18.13
C VAL A 5 11.25 3.77 -18.37
N ARG A 6 10.99 4.80 -17.54
CA ARG A 6 11.70 6.08 -17.63
C ARG A 6 12.23 6.49 -16.26
N ARG A 7 13.37 7.16 -16.24
CA ARG A 7 13.84 7.90 -15.08
C ARG A 7 13.17 9.28 -15.00
N GLU A 8 13.40 9.98 -13.90
CA GLU A 8 12.89 11.34 -13.68
C GLU A 8 13.31 12.35 -14.77
N ASP A 9 14.49 12.15 -15.36
CA ASP A 9 15.03 12.96 -16.47
C ASP A 9 14.50 12.53 -17.87
N ASP A 10 13.43 11.71 -17.90
CA ASP A 10 12.84 11.11 -19.10
C ASP A 10 13.74 10.14 -19.88
N SER A 11 14.93 9.83 -19.39
CA SER A 11 15.79 8.83 -20.02
C SER A 11 15.13 7.44 -19.95
N LEU A 12 15.22 6.69 -21.07
CA LEU A 12 14.70 5.34 -21.16
C LEU A 12 15.60 4.36 -20.41
N VAL A 13 14.96 3.42 -19.72
CA VAL A 13 15.61 2.27 -19.08
C VAL A 13 15.25 1.03 -19.86
N GLU A 14 16.23 0.20 -20.16
CA GLU A 14 16.02 -1.07 -20.87
C GLU A 14 15.32 -2.09 -19.94
N GLY A 15 14.42 -2.86 -20.52
CA GLY A 15 13.65 -3.88 -19.81
C GLY A 15 12.32 -3.37 -19.26
N ASP A 16 11.65 -4.24 -18.51
CA ASP A 16 10.43 -3.93 -17.79
C ASP A 16 10.73 -3.26 -16.45
N PHE A 17 9.68 -2.81 -15.77
CA PHE A 17 9.83 -2.08 -14.50
C PHE A 17 10.47 -2.91 -13.40
N LEU A 18 10.07 -4.18 -13.25
CA LEU A 18 10.59 -5.04 -12.19
C LEU A 18 12.06 -5.37 -12.42
N THR A 19 12.46 -5.65 -13.66
CA THR A 19 13.87 -5.85 -14.03
C THR A 19 14.70 -4.61 -13.78
N ALA A 20 14.20 -3.44 -14.19
CA ALA A 20 14.88 -2.17 -13.96
C ALA A 20 15.07 -1.86 -12.47
N LEU A 21 14.02 -2.09 -11.65
CA LEU A 21 14.07 -1.90 -10.20
C LEU A 21 15.08 -2.87 -9.56
N ASP A 22 15.10 -4.13 -9.98
CA ASP A 22 16.06 -5.12 -9.47
C ASP A 22 17.51 -4.72 -9.76
N HIS A 23 17.80 -4.26 -10.97
CA HIS A 23 19.13 -3.75 -11.33
C HIS A 23 19.55 -2.58 -10.44
N GLU A 24 18.68 -1.60 -10.24
CA GLU A 24 18.97 -0.45 -9.36
C GLU A 24 19.16 -0.90 -7.90
N TRP A 25 18.34 -1.83 -7.44
CA TRP A 25 18.46 -2.38 -6.09
C TRP A 25 19.79 -3.14 -5.90
N GLN A 26 20.17 -3.99 -6.85
CA GLN A 26 21.44 -4.72 -6.80
C GLN A 26 22.63 -3.78 -6.79
N ALA A 27 22.59 -2.70 -7.59
CA ALA A 27 23.66 -1.72 -7.67
C ALA A 27 23.86 -0.92 -6.37
N LEU A 28 22.79 -0.72 -5.59
CA LEU A 28 22.78 0.08 -4.36
C LEU A 28 22.70 -0.76 -3.08
N ARG A 29 22.67 -2.10 -3.23
CA ARG A 29 22.58 -3.02 -2.10
C ARG A 29 23.80 -2.91 -1.21
N LEU A 30 23.57 -2.58 0.06
CA LEU A 30 24.61 -2.59 1.08
C LEU A 30 24.83 -4.01 1.63
N PRO A 31 26.07 -4.36 2.03
CA PRO A 31 26.32 -5.60 2.75
C PRO A 31 25.45 -5.67 4.01
N ARG A 32 24.98 -6.87 4.34
CA ARG A 32 24.23 -7.09 5.56
C ARG A 32 25.20 -7.05 6.76
N GLU A 33 25.05 -6.06 7.62
CA GLU A 33 25.79 -6.01 8.88
C GLU A 33 25.12 -6.94 9.90
N ALA A 34 25.95 -7.67 10.68
CA ALA A 34 25.46 -8.62 11.67
C ALA A 34 24.69 -7.95 12.83
N ASP A 35 25.00 -6.68 13.10
CA ASP A 35 24.41 -5.87 14.18
C ASP A 35 23.43 -4.80 13.64
N ALA A 36 22.82 -5.08 12.51
CA ALA A 36 21.88 -4.16 11.93
C ALA A 36 20.72 -3.84 12.90
N SER A 37 20.52 -2.55 13.16
CA SER A 37 19.46 -2.05 14.04
C SER A 37 18.07 -2.47 13.56
N ASP A 38 17.11 -2.54 14.49
CA ASP A 38 15.71 -2.90 14.20
C ASP A 38 14.89 -1.74 13.60
N GLU A 39 15.55 -0.67 13.10
CA GLU A 39 14.83 0.42 12.46
C GLU A 39 14.00 -0.07 11.28
N PRO A 40 12.75 0.39 11.19
CA PRO A 40 11.81 -0.05 10.16
C PRO A 40 12.17 0.42 8.74
N PHE A 41 13.13 1.36 8.62
CA PHE A 41 13.59 1.91 7.35
C PHE A 41 15.07 2.29 7.43
N ARG A 42 15.82 2.00 6.37
CA ARG A 42 17.29 2.27 6.27
C ARG A 42 17.69 2.82 4.91
N GLY A 43 16.78 3.37 4.18
CA GLY A 43 16.93 3.69 2.77
C GLY A 43 16.21 2.68 1.90
N GLY A 44 16.14 2.94 0.60
CA GLY A 44 15.44 2.11 -0.36
C GLY A 44 14.53 2.89 -1.28
N TRP A 45 13.38 2.33 -1.61
CA TRP A 45 12.40 2.92 -2.51
C TRP A 45 11.00 2.89 -1.91
N ALA A 46 10.26 3.96 -2.08
CA ALA A 46 8.80 3.96 -1.93
C ALA A 46 8.19 3.56 -3.28
N LEU A 47 7.38 2.49 -3.26
CA LEU A 47 6.80 1.92 -4.47
C LEU A 47 5.31 2.19 -4.54
N LEU A 48 4.84 2.57 -5.72
CA LEU A 48 3.43 2.53 -6.11
C LEU A 48 3.31 1.56 -7.27
N LEU A 49 2.64 0.44 -7.04
CA LEU A 49 2.45 -0.63 -8.01
C LEU A 49 0.96 -0.77 -8.28
N ASP A 50 0.60 -0.70 -9.55
CA ASP A 50 -0.77 -0.89 -10.00
C ASP A 50 -1.10 -2.35 -10.18
N TYR A 51 -2.37 -2.70 -10.15
CA TYR A 51 -2.81 -4.08 -10.35
C TYR A 51 -2.38 -4.64 -11.71
N GLU A 52 -2.40 -3.80 -12.75
CA GLU A 52 -2.03 -4.16 -14.11
C GLU A 52 -0.55 -4.52 -14.29
N LEU A 53 0.31 -4.15 -13.32
CA LEU A 53 1.70 -4.61 -13.29
C LEU A 53 1.82 -6.13 -13.15
N ALA A 54 0.76 -6.80 -12.66
CA ALA A 54 0.72 -8.26 -12.57
C ALA A 54 1.05 -8.97 -13.89
N ALA A 55 0.81 -8.33 -15.05
CA ALA A 55 1.20 -8.88 -16.34
C ALA A 55 2.72 -9.03 -16.54
N GLN A 56 3.56 -8.32 -15.76
CA GLN A 56 5.01 -8.55 -15.77
C GLN A 56 5.43 -9.79 -14.98
N VAL A 57 4.63 -10.19 -13.98
CA VAL A 57 4.86 -11.39 -13.18
C VAL A 57 4.24 -12.62 -13.85
N GLU A 58 3.03 -12.45 -14.39
CA GLU A 58 2.24 -13.49 -15.05
C GLU A 58 1.92 -13.11 -16.49
N PRO A 59 2.79 -13.40 -17.45
CA PRO A 59 2.65 -12.96 -18.84
C PRO A 59 1.41 -13.50 -19.57
N VAL A 60 0.75 -14.52 -19.01
CA VAL A 60 -0.52 -15.04 -19.54
C VAL A 60 -1.69 -14.04 -19.33
N LEU A 61 -1.55 -13.10 -18.41
CA LEU A 61 -2.60 -12.12 -18.12
C LEU A 61 -2.66 -11.05 -19.21
N SER A 62 -3.86 -10.87 -19.77
CA SER A 62 -4.20 -9.74 -20.64
C SER A 62 -5.06 -8.75 -19.87
N LEU A 63 -4.44 -7.78 -19.24
CA LEU A 63 -5.11 -6.80 -18.41
C LEU A 63 -5.42 -5.52 -19.19
N PRO A 64 -6.55 -4.85 -18.88
CA PRO A 64 -6.91 -3.59 -19.54
C PRO A 64 -5.90 -2.50 -19.17
N MET A 65 -5.54 -1.68 -20.17
CA MET A 65 -4.72 -0.50 -19.91
C MET A 65 -5.49 0.55 -19.12
N ARG A 66 -4.88 1.13 -18.11
CA ARG A 66 -5.44 2.30 -17.41
C ARG A 66 -5.47 3.51 -18.33
N GLY A 67 -6.58 4.26 -18.26
CA GLY A 67 -6.77 5.50 -19.03
C GLY A 67 -6.59 6.78 -18.22
N ASP A 68 -6.21 6.71 -16.95
CA ASP A 68 -6.18 7.85 -16.03
C ASP A 68 -4.86 8.63 -16.03
N GLY A 69 -3.87 8.18 -16.82
CA GLY A 69 -2.57 8.84 -16.98
C GLY A 69 -1.62 8.68 -15.79
N LEU A 70 -1.94 7.84 -14.79
CA LEU A 70 -0.95 7.39 -13.81
C LEU A 70 -0.03 6.34 -14.44
N PRO A 71 1.26 6.28 -14.04
CA PRO A 71 2.12 5.18 -14.44
C PRO A 71 1.65 3.88 -13.77
N GLN A 72 1.81 2.74 -14.44
CA GLN A 72 1.50 1.42 -13.87
C GLN A 72 2.37 1.09 -12.66
N ALA A 73 3.56 1.65 -12.62
CA ALA A 73 4.46 1.48 -11.49
C ALA A 73 5.32 2.74 -11.32
N LEU A 74 5.66 3.04 -10.09
CA LEU A 74 6.55 4.14 -9.75
C LEU A 74 7.43 3.73 -8.57
N ALA A 75 8.73 3.98 -8.69
CA ALA A 75 9.71 3.80 -7.62
C ALA A 75 10.36 5.15 -7.31
N LEU A 76 10.17 5.65 -6.10
CA LEU A 76 10.83 6.85 -5.60
C LEU A 76 12.00 6.44 -4.73
N ARG A 77 13.22 6.87 -5.08
CA ARG A 77 14.41 6.63 -4.27
C ARG A 77 14.34 7.45 -2.99
N CYS A 78 14.44 6.78 -1.86
CA CYS A 78 14.38 7.38 -0.53
C CYS A 78 15.67 7.04 0.23
N PRO A 79 16.75 7.83 0.08
CA PRO A 79 18.01 7.59 0.79
C PRO A 79 17.97 8.08 2.23
N ALA A 80 16.92 8.77 2.63
CA ALA A 80 16.71 9.31 3.96
C ALA A 80 15.23 9.30 4.34
N ALA A 81 14.94 9.23 5.63
CA ALA A 81 13.59 9.33 6.17
C ALA A 81 13.60 9.94 7.57
N VAL A 82 12.46 10.57 7.93
CA VAL A 82 12.15 10.93 9.31
C VAL A 82 11.17 9.91 9.86
N LEU A 83 11.54 9.31 10.98
CA LEU A 83 10.74 8.31 11.67
C LEU A 83 10.22 8.87 12.98
N ARG A 84 8.96 8.59 13.27
CA ARG A 84 8.36 8.92 14.57
C ARG A 84 7.84 7.66 15.23
N ASP A 85 8.42 7.35 16.37
CA ASP A 85 7.90 6.34 17.28
C ASP A 85 6.65 6.90 17.98
N ARG A 86 5.53 6.22 17.83
CA ARG A 86 4.24 6.66 18.42
C ARG A 86 4.14 6.38 19.90
N ASP A 87 4.80 5.34 20.38
CA ASP A 87 4.72 4.91 21.78
C ASP A 87 5.57 5.81 22.66
N THR A 88 6.76 6.17 22.19
CA THR A 88 7.70 7.04 22.92
C THR A 88 7.61 8.52 22.53
N GLY A 89 6.96 8.84 21.40
CA GLY A 89 6.91 10.18 20.81
C GLY A 89 8.24 10.66 20.20
N ARG A 90 9.28 9.84 20.21
CA ARG A 90 10.60 10.19 19.67
C ARG A 90 10.54 10.34 18.14
N CYS A 91 11.22 11.36 17.64
CA CYS A 91 11.48 11.54 16.21
C CYS A 91 12.99 11.44 15.95
N PHE A 92 13.36 10.74 14.89
CA PHE A 92 14.75 10.61 14.47
C PHE A 92 14.83 10.53 12.95
N ALA A 93 15.97 10.94 12.39
CA ALA A 93 16.27 10.79 10.98
C ALA A 93 17.15 9.58 10.76
N VAL A 94 16.85 8.81 9.73
CA VAL A 94 17.70 7.73 9.22
C VAL A 94 18.16 8.13 7.83
N LEU A 95 19.47 8.02 7.59
CA LEU A 95 20.08 8.37 6.32
C LEU A 95 21.10 7.28 5.93
N GLU A 96 21.21 7.01 4.64
CA GLU A 96 22.33 6.27 4.11
C GLU A 96 23.63 7.11 4.23
N ASP A 97 24.76 6.50 4.41
CA ASP A 97 26.02 7.22 4.56
C ASP A 97 26.31 8.16 3.37
N ALA A 98 26.02 7.70 2.17
CA ALA A 98 26.16 8.49 0.96
C ALA A 98 25.21 9.71 0.91
N ALA A 99 24.15 9.71 1.72
CA ALA A 99 23.14 10.76 1.80
C ALA A 99 23.30 11.64 3.05
N ALA A 100 24.39 11.55 3.79
CA ALA A 100 24.62 12.31 5.02
C ALA A 100 24.42 13.84 4.85
N ALA A 101 24.72 14.38 3.67
CA ALA A 101 24.50 15.79 3.34
C ALA A 101 23.02 16.23 3.39
N LEU A 102 22.08 15.28 3.29
CA LEU A 102 20.64 15.58 3.39
C LEU A 102 20.19 15.89 4.83
N LEU A 103 21.01 15.60 5.85
CA LEU A 103 20.62 15.84 7.25
C LEU A 103 20.29 17.32 7.52
N GLU A 104 21.11 18.24 7.03
CA GLU A 104 20.84 19.67 7.19
C GLU A 104 19.57 20.10 6.47
N GLN A 105 19.30 19.53 5.30
CA GLN A 105 18.06 19.79 4.57
C GLN A 105 16.84 19.29 5.35
N LEU A 106 16.88 18.06 5.83
CA LEU A 106 15.80 17.49 6.66
C LEU A 106 15.54 18.32 7.93
N GLN A 107 16.60 18.82 8.57
CA GLN A 107 16.47 19.68 9.74
C GLN A 107 15.76 21.01 9.39
N ARG A 108 16.14 21.63 8.27
CA ARG A 108 15.47 22.85 7.77
C ARG A 108 14.00 22.54 7.45
N ASP A 109 13.73 21.49 6.70
CA ASP A 109 12.37 21.11 6.29
C ASP A 109 11.47 20.83 7.51
N LEU A 110 12.00 20.19 8.55
CA LEU A 110 11.27 19.97 9.80
C LEU A 110 11.00 21.27 10.56
N HIS A 111 11.97 22.19 10.57
CA HIS A 111 11.80 23.50 11.18
C HIS A 111 10.73 24.31 10.44
N ASP A 112 10.81 24.34 9.12
CA ASP A 112 9.86 25.06 8.27
C ASP A 112 8.46 24.43 8.38
N ALA A 113 8.37 23.10 8.42
CA ALA A 113 7.11 22.40 8.62
C ALA A 113 6.41 22.76 9.94
N ALA A 114 7.18 23.05 10.99
CA ALA A 114 6.62 23.50 12.28
C ALA A 114 5.96 24.88 12.21
N THR A 115 6.30 25.68 11.20
CA THR A 115 5.75 27.03 10.97
C THR A 115 4.65 27.09 9.92
N LEU A 116 4.38 25.97 9.24
CA LEU A 116 3.33 25.90 8.22
C LEU A 116 1.96 26.18 8.86
N PRO A 117 1.05 26.83 8.11
CA PRO A 117 -0.32 26.99 8.56
C PRO A 117 -0.96 25.61 8.77
N LEU A 118 -1.96 25.57 9.63
CA LEU A 118 -2.79 24.36 9.79
C LEU A 118 -3.37 23.97 8.43
N LEU A 119 -3.54 22.66 8.25
CA LEU A 119 -4.22 22.15 7.05
C LEU A 119 -5.58 22.83 6.87
N PRO A 120 -6.00 23.08 5.63
CA PRO A 120 -7.32 23.61 5.35
C PRO A 120 -8.43 22.82 6.05
N VAL A 121 -9.50 23.51 6.42
CA VAL A 121 -10.67 22.83 6.99
C VAL A 121 -11.25 21.91 5.92
N TRP A 122 -11.60 20.69 6.35
CA TRP A 122 -12.25 19.73 5.48
C TRP A 122 -13.61 20.25 5.01
N GLU A 123 -13.78 20.31 3.70
CA GLU A 123 -15.07 20.56 3.07
C GLU A 123 -15.60 19.30 2.40
N PRO A 124 -16.89 18.97 2.55
CA PRO A 124 -17.44 17.80 1.90
C PRO A 124 -17.50 17.99 0.37
N PRO A 125 -17.49 16.89 -0.39
CA PRO A 125 -17.68 16.98 -1.83
C PRO A 125 -19.05 17.58 -2.18
N VAL A 126 -19.09 18.37 -3.26
CA VAL A 126 -20.34 18.96 -3.77
C VAL A 126 -21.20 17.93 -4.49
N GLN A 127 -20.60 16.85 -4.96
CA GLN A 127 -21.28 15.73 -5.60
C GLN A 127 -20.51 14.43 -5.36
N VAL A 128 -21.26 13.36 -5.14
CA VAL A 128 -20.73 12.00 -5.12
C VAL A 128 -21.56 11.19 -6.14
N VAL A 129 -20.86 10.57 -7.07
CA VAL A 129 -21.45 9.66 -8.07
C VAL A 129 -20.90 8.28 -7.82
N GLU A 130 -21.76 7.30 -7.71
CA GLU A 130 -21.38 5.90 -7.55
C GLU A 130 -21.55 5.12 -8.86
N ASP A 131 -20.75 4.09 -9.03
CA ASP A 131 -20.92 3.14 -10.12
C ASP A 131 -22.29 2.43 -10.03
N ASP A 132 -22.79 1.96 -11.18
CA ASP A 132 -24.07 1.25 -11.24
C ASP A 132 -24.11 0.04 -10.28
N GLY A 133 -24.96 0.15 -9.26
CA GLY A 133 -25.16 -0.90 -8.26
C GLY A 133 -25.65 -2.22 -8.87
N LYS A 134 -26.41 -2.16 -9.96
CA LYS A 134 -26.89 -3.38 -10.66
C LYS A 134 -25.73 -4.14 -11.30
N ARG A 135 -24.80 -3.45 -11.94
CA ARG A 135 -23.59 -4.08 -12.51
C ARG A 135 -22.80 -4.82 -11.44
N PHE A 136 -22.69 -4.24 -10.23
CA PHE A 136 -22.01 -4.87 -9.11
C PHE A 136 -22.74 -6.14 -8.63
N THR A 137 -24.07 -6.08 -8.43
CA THR A 137 -24.86 -7.23 -7.96
C THR A 137 -24.91 -8.36 -8.99
N ASP A 138 -25.02 -8.04 -10.28
CA ASP A 138 -24.91 -9.03 -11.37
C ASP A 138 -23.51 -9.68 -11.40
N GLY A 139 -22.47 -8.89 -11.13
CA GLY A 139 -21.10 -9.39 -10.96
C GLY A 139 -20.97 -10.38 -9.80
N VAL A 140 -21.55 -10.06 -8.64
CA VAL A 140 -21.58 -10.97 -7.48
C VAL A 140 -22.28 -12.29 -7.84
N ALA A 141 -23.42 -12.26 -8.53
CA ALA A 141 -24.12 -13.47 -8.96
C ALA A 141 -23.22 -14.36 -9.82
N ARG A 142 -22.51 -13.78 -10.79
CA ARG A 142 -21.54 -14.52 -11.63
C ARG A 142 -20.38 -15.11 -10.83
N VAL A 143 -19.84 -14.36 -9.88
CA VAL A 143 -18.77 -14.85 -8.99
C VAL A 143 -19.24 -16.08 -8.20
N ILE A 144 -20.48 -16.07 -7.69
CA ILE A 144 -21.07 -17.22 -7.00
C ILE A 144 -21.14 -18.45 -7.91
N ASP A 145 -21.48 -18.25 -9.19
CA ASP A 145 -21.51 -19.37 -10.15
C ASP A 145 -20.11 -19.91 -10.44
N TYR A 146 -19.09 -19.07 -10.58
CA TYR A 146 -17.69 -19.50 -10.73
C TYR A 146 -17.17 -20.25 -9.50
N LEU A 147 -17.52 -19.80 -8.29
CA LEU A 147 -17.19 -20.49 -7.05
C LEU A 147 -17.83 -21.90 -6.99
N ARG A 148 -19.10 -22.03 -7.42
CA ARG A 148 -19.82 -23.32 -7.47
C ARG A 148 -19.24 -24.25 -8.53
N ALA A 149 -18.79 -23.70 -9.65
CA ALA A 149 -18.15 -24.47 -10.71
C ALA A 149 -16.71 -24.92 -10.35
N GLY A 150 -16.10 -24.31 -9.33
CA GLY A 150 -14.71 -24.56 -8.94
C GLY A 150 -13.69 -23.83 -9.81
N ASP A 151 -14.14 -22.84 -10.59
CA ASP A 151 -13.28 -22.02 -11.45
C ASP A 151 -12.41 -21.05 -10.66
N VAL A 152 -12.90 -20.60 -9.49
CA VAL A 152 -12.21 -19.68 -8.59
C VAL A 152 -12.43 -20.06 -7.12
N PHE A 153 -11.50 -19.70 -6.26
CA PHE A 153 -11.62 -19.87 -4.80
C PHE A 153 -12.09 -18.59 -4.12
N GLN A 154 -11.67 -17.44 -4.65
CA GLN A 154 -11.99 -16.10 -4.16
C GLN A 154 -11.98 -15.12 -5.31
N VAL A 155 -12.80 -14.07 -5.23
CA VAL A 155 -12.81 -12.94 -6.18
C VAL A 155 -12.96 -11.65 -5.40
N ASN A 156 -12.07 -10.70 -5.65
CA ASN A 156 -12.20 -9.34 -5.19
C ASN A 156 -12.98 -8.52 -6.23
N LEU A 157 -14.23 -8.22 -5.92
CA LEU A 157 -15.08 -7.40 -6.77
C LEU A 157 -15.29 -6.04 -6.11
N SER A 158 -14.93 -4.98 -6.82
CA SER A 158 -15.07 -3.61 -6.34
C SER A 158 -15.96 -2.76 -7.23
N ARG A 159 -16.41 -1.63 -6.69
CA ARG A 159 -17.03 -0.53 -7.43
C ARG A 159 -16.50 0.80 -6.93
N ALA A 160 -16.58 1.84 -7.74
CA ALA A 160 -16.05 3.14 -7.42
C ALA A 160 -17.16 4.13 -6.99
N TRP A 161 -16.73 5.12 -6.21
CA TRP A 161 -17.44 6.36 -5.95
C TRP A 161 -16.56 7.51 -6.42
N HIS A 162 -17.13 8.42 -7.20
CA HIS A 162 -16.46 9.60 -7.72
C HIS A 162 -16.92 10.82 -6.93
N ALA A 163 -16.04 11.42 -6.17
CA ALA A 163 -16.34 12.61 -5.39
C ALA A 163 -15.80 13.86 -6.10
N HIS A 164 -16.68 14.85 -6.31
CA HIS A 164 -16.32 16.12 -6.90
C HIS A 164 -16.30 17.21 -5.82
N PHE A 165 -15.26 18.00 -5.79
CA PHE A 165 -15.08 19.08 -4.84
C PHE A 165 -15.19 20.44 -5.54
N ALA A 166 -15.66 21.46 -4.82
CA ALA A 166 -15.80 22.81 -5.37
C ALA A 166 -14.44 23.45 -5.72
N GLN A 167 -13.40 23.04 -5.01
CA GLN A 167 -12.02 23.47 -5.21
C GLN A 167 -11.09 22.28 -5.30
N THR A 168 -9.87 22.50 -5.78
CA THR A 168 -8.84 21.45 -5.76
C THR A 168 -8.60 20.99 -4.33
N LEU A 169 -8.80 19.69 -4.10
CA LEU A 169 -8.59 19.07 -2.81
C LEU A 169 -7.09 18.93 -2.53
N ASP A 170 -6.64 19.42 -1.38
CA ASP A 170 -5.31 19.11 -0.87
C ASP A 170 -5.26 17.67 -0.37
N PRO A 171 -4.38 16.81 -0.92
CA PRO A 171 -4.26 15.42 -0.50
C PRO A 171 -3.92 15.25 0.99
N ALA A 172 -3.17 16.18 1.59
CA ALA A 172 -2.82 16.11 3.00
C ALA A 172 -4.05 16.33 3.90
N THR A 173 -4.95 17.24 3.49
CA THR A 173 -6.23 17.46 4.18
C THR A 173 -7.13 16.22 4.13
N LEU A 174 -7.23 15.58 2.96
CA LEU A 174 -7.97 14.33 2.83
C LEU A 174 -7.35 13.22 3.70
N TYR A 175 -6.03 13.09 3.68
CA TYR A 175 -5.31 12.09 4.47
C TYR A 175 -5.51 12.32 5.98
N ALA A 176 -5.41 13.56 6.44
CA ALA A 176 -5.66 13.89 7.84
C ALA A 176 -7.09 13.52 8.27
N ARG A 177 -8.08 13.79 7.42
CA ARG A 177 -9.47 13.40 7.66
C ARG A 177 -9.64 11.88 7.69
N LEU A 178 -9.04 11.16 6.75
CA LEU A 178 -9.10 9.72 6.68
C LEU A 178 -8.48 9.06 7.91
N ARG A 179 -7.32 9.53 8.35
CA ARG A 179 -6.63 9.04 9.56
C ARG A 179 -7.46 9.20 10.84
N GLN A 180 -8.29 10.25 10.92
CA GLN A 180 -9.18 10.46 12.06
C GLN A 180 -10.41 9.56 12.00
N ALA A 181 -11.01 9.43 10.80
CA ALA A 181 -12.25 8.69 10.62
C ALA A 181 -12.04 7.17 10.57
N ASN A 182 -10.91 6.73 10.04
CA ASN A 182 -10.58 5.33 9.85
C ASN A 182 -9.07 5.09 10.06
N PRO A 183 -8.58 5.15 11.30
CA PRO A 183 -7.18 4.91 11.60
C PRO A 183 -6.79 3.47 11.24
N ALA A 184 -5.68 3.31 10.50
CA ALA A 184 -5.19 2.02 10.08
C ALA A 184 -3.67 1.94 10.19
N PRO A 185 -3.10 0.75 10.48
CA PRO A 185 -1.66 0.59 10.73
C PRO A 185 -0.79 0.82 9.48
N PHE A 186 -1.34 0.62 8.28
CA PHE A 186 -0.66 0.80 7.00
C PHE A 186 -1.28 1.93 6.18
N ALA A 187 -1.84 2.93 6.86
CA ALA A 187 -2.33 4.14 6.22
C ALA A 187 -1.17 4.91 5.58
N GLY A 188 -1.37 5.43 4.38
CA GLY A 188 -0.35 6.14 3.63
C GLY A 188 -0.89 7.24 2.73
N LEU A 189 -0.04 8.22 2.47
CA LEU A 189 -0.20 9.22 1.42
C LEU A 189 0.99 9.12 0.49
N PHE A 190 0.73 8.81 -0.76
CA PHE A 190 1.71 8.82 -1.84
C PHE A 190 1.33 9.91 -2.83
N HIS A 191 2.21 10.90 -3.02
CA HIS A 191 1.97 12.04 -3.90
C HIS A 191 3.10 12.14 -4.93
N ALA A 192 2.78 12.04 -6.20
CA ALA A 192 3.72 12.16 -7.31
C ALA A 192 3.00 12.60 -8.58
N ALA A 193 3.70 13.29 -9.46
CA ALA A 193 3.22 13.71 -10.78
C ALA A 193 1.87 14.46 -10.73
N GLY A 194 1.65 15.30 -9.71
CA GLY A 194 0.40 16.05 -9.51
C GLY A 194 -0.82 15.23 -9.12
N ARG A 195 -0.61 13.97 -8.70
CA ARG A 195 -1.65 13.03 -8.26
C ARG A 195 -1.31 12.45 -6.91
N ALA A 196 -2.31 11.98 -6.20
CA ALA A 196 -2.11 11.38 -4.89
C ALA A 196 -2.91 10.09 -4.74
N VAL A 197 -2.30 9.13 -4.06
CA VAL A 197 -2.99 7.96 -3.52
C VAL A 197 -3.07 8.13 -2.01
N VAL A 198 -4.28 8.14 -1.48
CA VAL A 198 -4.55 8.26 -0.05
C VAL A 198 -5.17 6.95 0.41
N SER A 199 -4.49 6.27 1.31
CA SER A 199 -4.87 4.91 1.74
C SER A 199 -5.06 4.82 3.24
N SER A 200 -6.02 4.00 3.66
CA SER A 200 -6.24 3.56 5.05
C SER A 200 -6.24 2.03 5.08
N SER A 201 -5.12 1.43 4.69
CA SER A 201 -4.98 -0.02 4.62
C SER A 201 -4.84 -0.63 6.01
N PRO A 202 -5.68 -1.61 6.38
CA PRO A 202 -5.54 -2.34 7.63
C PRO A 202 -4.52 -3.47 7.57
N GLU A 203 -4.13 -3.90 6.37
CA GLU A 203 -3.41 -5.16 6.14
C GLU A 203 -2.06 -4.93 5.48
N ARG A 204 -1.07 -5.69 5.96
CA ARG A 204 0.27 -5.77 5.37
C ARG A 204 0.31 -6.90 4.36
N LEU A 205 0.64 -6.59 3.10
CA LEU A 205 0.80 -7.61 2.07
C LEU A 205 1.93 -8.58 2.42
N VAL A 206 3.13 -8.07 2.58
CA VAL A 206 4.32 -8.87 2.88
C VAL A 206 5.34 -8.05 3.67
N SER A 207 6.15 -8.72 4.46
CA SER A 207 7.34 -8.18 5.10
C SER A 207 8.49 -9.14 4.88
N VAL A 208 9.63 -8.60 4.48
CA VAL A 208 10.87 -9.36 4.34
C VAL A 208 11.92 -8.73 5.25
N CYS A 209 12.45 -9.53 6.17
CA CYS A 209 13.53 -9.11 7.05
C CYS A 209 14.60 -10.21 7.08
N GLY A 210 15.70 -9.94 6.43
CA GLY A 210 16.73 -10.95 6.22
C GLY A 210 16.20 -12.11 5.38
N ASP A 211 16.25 -13.30 5.93
CA ASP A 211 15.78 -14.53 5.28
C ASP A 211 14.33 -14.88 5.69
N VAL A 212 13.68 -14.02 6.47
CA VAL A 212 12.32 -14.24 6.96
C VAL A 212 11.32 -13.44 6.14
N VAL A 213 10.43 -14.14 5.47
CA VAL A 213 9.26 -13.57 4.78
C VAL A 213 8.03 -13.79 5.64
N GLN A 214 7.25 -12.76 5.85
CA GLN A 214 6.03 -12.81 6.67
C GLN A 214 4.87 -12.16 5.94
N THR A 215 3.71 -12.79 6.03
CA THR A 215 2.42 -12.22 5.69
C THR A 215 1.48 -12.34 6.89
N ARG A 216 0.49 -11.47 6.99
CA ARG A 216 -0.52 -11.49 8.07
C ARG A 216 -1.88 -11.19 7.47
N PRO A 217 -2.47 -12.18 6.77
CA PRO A 217 -3.78 -12.00 6.18
C PRO A 217 -4.86 -11.82 7.26
N ILE A 218 -5.86 -11.00 6.96
CA ILE A 218 -7.01 -10.74 7.83
C ILE A 218 -8.19 -11.51 7.27
N ALA A 219 -8.66 -12.51 8.02
CA ALA A 219 -9.86 -13.26 7.71
C ALA A 219 -10.88 -13.04 8.83
N GLY A 220 -12.04 -12.53 8.47
CA GLY A 220 -13.09 -12.19 9.40
C GLY A 220 -12.81 -10.96 10.27
N THR A 221 -13.84 -10.20 10.53
CA THR A 221 -13.76 -8.98 11.34
C THR A 221 -15.02 -8.85 12.19
N ARG A 222 -14.87 -8.40 13.44
CA ARG A 222 -15.98 -8.08 14.33
C ARG A 222 -15.83 -6.66 14.85
N PRO A 223 -16.90 -5.88 14.90
CA PRO A 223 -16.88 -4.58 15.52
C PRO A 223 -16.61 -4.71 17.01
N ARG A 224 -15.92 -3.72 17.57
CA ARG A 224 -15.62 -3.61 18.99
C ARG A 224 -16.29 -2.36 19.52
N PHE A 225 -17.07 -2.51 20.59
CA PHE A 225 -17.77 -1.40 21.23
C PHE A 225 -17.25 -1.19 22.64
N GLU A 226 -17.45 0.01 23.17
CA GLU A 226 -17.09 0.32 24.55
C GLU A 226 -17.89 -0.59 25.51
N GLY A 227 -17.16 -1.26 26.42
CA GLY A 227 -17.75 -2.23 27.36
C GLY A 227 -17.92 -3.65 26.85
N ASP A 228 -17.49 -3.95 25.61
CA ASP A 228 -17.49 -5.31 25.10
C ASP A 228 -16.53 -6.24 25.87
N ASP A 229 -16.94 -7.50 26.01
CA ASP A 229 -16.05 -8.58 26.46
C ASP A 229 -15.18 -9.05 25.30
N ASP A 230 -13.92 -8.63 25.29
CA ASP A 230 -12.95 -9.02 24.28
C ASP A 230 -12.78 -10.53 24.15
N ALA A 231 -12.79 -11.26 25.24
CA ALA A 231 -12.63 -12.71 25.22
C ALA A 231 -13.83 -13.40 24.53
N ALA A 232 -15.03 -12.92 24.78
CA ALA A 232 -16.24 -13.38 24.11
C ALA A 232 -16.20 -13.08 22.59
N ARG A 233 -15.77 -11.87 22.21
CA ARG A 233 -15.62 -11.49 20.78
C ARG A 233 -14.57 -12.32 20.05
N ILE A 234 -13.43 -12.57 20.67
CA ILE A 234 -12.38 -13.44 20.13
C ILE A 234 -12.92 -14.87 19.97
N SER A 235 -13.62 -15.40 20.98
CA SER A 235 -14.21 -16.74 20.93
C SER A 235 -15.25 -16.87 19.82
N GLU A 236 -16.11 -15.85 19.63
CA GLU A 236 -17.07 -15.80 18.53
C GLU A 236 -16.36 -15.83 17.17
N LEU A 237 -15.33 -14.99 16.98
CA LEU A 237 -14.59 -14.92 15.72
C LEU A 237 -13.88 -16.24 15.40
N VAL A 238 -13.14 -16.78 16.35
CA VAL A 238 -12.36 -18.03 16.18
C VAL A 238 -13.29 -19.25 16.04
N GLY A 239 -14.45 -19.23 16.69
CA GLY A 239 -15.44 -20.31 16.63
C GLY A 239 -16.27 -20.32 15.34
N HIS A 240 -16.28 -19.24 14.55
CA HIS A 240 -17.15 -19.12 13.39
C HIS A 240 -16.66 -20.00 12.21
N PRO A 241 -17.46 -20.96 11.70
CA PRO A 241 -17.00 -21.93 10.70
C PRO A 241 -16.53 -21.29 9.39
N LYS A 242 -17.22 -20.24 8.91
CA LYS A 242 -16.86 -19.52 7.69
C LYS A 242 -15.49 -18.84 7.84
N GLU A 243 -15.27 -18.13 8.93
CA GLU A 243 -14.01 -17.40 9.18
C GLU A 243 -12.83 -18.38 9.30
N ARG A 244 -13.06 -19.53 9.92
CA ARG A 244 -12.05 -20.61 9.98
C ARG A 244 -11.71 -21.19 8.62
N ALA A 245 -12.72 -21.42 7.77
CA ALA A 245 -12.51 -21.94 6.42
C ALA A 245 -11.74 -20.93 5.55
N GLU A 246 -12.10 -19.64 5.63
CA GLU A 246 -11.38 -18.57 4.94
C GLU A 246 -9.93 -18.46 5.41
N HIS A 247 -9.70 -18.52 6.72
CA HIS A 247 -8.34 -18.48 7.28
C HIS A 247 -7.49 -19.68 6.84
N ALA A 248 -8.06 -20.89 6.83
CA ALA A 248 -7.39 -22.10 6.34
C ALA A 248 -7.01 -21.95 4.85
N MET A 249 -7.93 -21.43 4.02
CA MET A 249 -7.67 -21.18 2.61
C MET A 249 -6.50 -20.17 2.41
N LEU A 250 -6.48 -19.08 3.17
CA LEU A 250 -5.40 -18.09 3.10
C LEU A 250 -4.05 -18.69 3.52
N ILE A 251 -4.03 -19.56 4.53
CA ILE A 251 -2.81 -20.28 4.95
C ILE A 251 -2.34 -21.22 3.86
N ASP A 252 -3.24 -21.95 3.22
CA ASP A 252 -2.90 -22.92 2.17
C ASP A 252 -2.35 -22.23 0.91
N LEU A 253 -2.87 -21.05 0.57
CA LEU A 253 -2.40 -20.27 -0.59
C LEU A 253 -1.06 -19.57 -0.33
N THR A 254 -0.84 -19.08 0.88
CA THR A 254 0.36 -18.30 1.25
C THR A 254 1.68 -19.08 1.07
N PRO A 255 1.85 -20.35 1.45
CA PRO A 255 3.11 -21.08 1.27
C PRO A 255 3.52 -21.30 -0.18
N ALA A 256 2.58 -21.44 -1.09
CA ALA A 256 2.87 -21.62 -2.50
C ALA A 256 3.48 -20.36 -3.12
N ASP A 257 2.94 -19.21 -2.76
CA ASP A 257 3.39 -17.90 -3.25
C ASP A 257 4.73 -17.49 -2.59
N VAL A 258 4.91 -17.78 -1.32
CA VAL A 258 6.16 -17.46 -0.57
C VAL A 258 7.32 -18.37 -0.96
N THR A 259 7.07 -19.60 -1.45
CA THR A 259 8.13 -20.51 -1.89
C THR A 259 8.85 -20.00 -3.15
N ILE A 260 8.26 -19.11 -3.90
CA ILE A 260 8.83 -18.48 -5.09
C ILE A 260 9.83 -17.36 -4.72
N LEU A 261 9.76 -16.82 -3.49
CA LEU A 261 10.60 -15.73 -3.01
C LEU A 261 11.86 -16.22 -2.25
N ARG A 262 12.48 -17.32 -2.66
CA ARG A 262 13.84 -17.66 -2.19
C ARG A 262 14.86 -16.82 -2.97
N PHE A 263 15.29 -15.76 -2.32
CA PHE A 263 16.44 -14.95 -2.76
C PHE A 263 17.74 -15.51 -2.20
#